data_570b64bed8fbd9e79cd40c2feefdd934
#
_entry.id   570b64bed8fbd9e79cd40c2feefdd934
#
_cell.length_a   1.000
_cell.length_b   1.000
_cell.length_c   1.000
_cell.angle_alpha   90.00
_cell.angle_beta   90.00
_cell.angle_gamma   90.00
#
_symmetry.space_group_name_H-M   'P 1'
#
loop_
_entity.id
_entity.type
_entity.pdbx_description
1 polymer ?
#
loop_
_entity_poly.entity_id
_entity_poly.type
_entity_poly.pdbx_seq_one_letter_code
_entity_poly.pdbx_strand_id
1 'polypeptide(L)'
;MGNPDVLLLDEPSEGLAPIIVQDIAKLIKNLQNTEVTIIIAEQNIRFCFAIADNAAIIDKGTIVYENTISELKKDTKTLKKYLAV
;
A
#
# COMPACT_ATOMS: atom_id res chain seq x y z
N MET A 1 -24.41 11.78 8.55
CA MET A 1 -23.41 11.13 7.86
C MET A 1 -22.56 10.31 8.78
N GLY A 2 -22.32 9.38 8.60
CA GLY A 2 -21.53 8.54 9.45
C GLY A 2 -20.05 8.80 9.32
N ASN A 3 -19.34 8.08 10.11
CA ASN A 3 -17.90 8.05 9.97
C ASN A 3 -17.54 7.45 8.63
N PRO A 4 -16.40 7.84 8.05
CA PRO A 4 -15.91 7.16 6.87
C PRO A 4 -15.66 5.69 7.18
N ASP A 5 -16.03 4.84 6.27
CA ASP A 5 -15.73 3.43 6.42
C ASP A 5 -14.23 3.21 6.24
N VAL A 6 -13.67 2.32 7.04
CA VAL A 6 -12.27 1.95 6.94
C VAL A 6 -12.18 0.46 6.63
N LEU A 7 -11.46 0.14 5.57
CA LEU A 7 -11.19 -1.24 5.17
C LEU A 7 -9.72 -1.54 5.42
N LEU A 8 -9.45 -2.53 6.24
CA LEU A 8 -8.08 -2.96 6.53
C LEU A 8 -7.81 -4.28 5.83
N LEU A 9 -6.78 -4.29 4.99
CA LEU A 9 -6.36 -5.48 4.25
C LEU A 9 -4.95 -5.85 4.70
N ASP A 10 -4.76 -7.10 5.10
CA ASP A 10 -3.47 -7.60 5.58
C ASP A 10 -2.89 -8.54 4.52
N GLU A 11 -1.83 -8.09 3.87
CA GLU A 11 -1.10 -8.83 2.84
C GLU A 11 -2.03 -9.45 1.80
N PRO A 12 -2.88 -8.61 1.16
CA PRO A 12 -3.89 -9.14 0.22
C PRO A 12 -3.31 -9.85 -1.00
N SER A 13 -2.05 -9.59 -1.34
CA SER A 13 -1.42 -10.23 -2.50
C SER A 13 -0.66 -11.50 -2.16
N GLU A 14 -0.51 -11.84 -0.88
CA GLU A 14 0.33 -12.97 -0.48
C GLU A 14 -0.23 -14.29 -0.98
N GLY A 15 0.63 -15.09 -1.58
CA GLY A 15 0.28 -16.43 -2.02
C GLY A 15 -0.58 -16.49 -3.26
N LEU A 16 -0.85 -15.36 -3.91
CA LEU A 16 -1.74 -15.30 -5.06
C LEU A 16 -0.97 -15.23 -6.37
N ALA A 17 -1.55 -15.79 -7.42
CA ALA A 17 -0.99 -15.69 -8.76
C ALA A 17 -0.99 -14.24 -9.24
N PRO A 18 -0.02 -13.84 -10.09
CA PRO A 18 0.06 -12.45 -10.56
C PRO A 18 -1.23 -11.91 -11.18
N ILE A 19 -1.96 -12.73 -11.93
CA ILE A 19 -3.20 -12.26 -12.55
C ILE A 19 -4.28 -11.96 -11.51
N ILE A 20 -4.32 -12.76 -10.45
CA ILE A 20 -5.27 -12.52 -9.35
C ILE A 20 -4.89 -11.26 -8.60
N VAL A 21 -3.59 -11.03 -8.40
CA VAL A 21 -3.09 -9.81 -7.76
C VAL A 21 -3.53 -8.59 -8.57
N GLN A 22 -3.45 -8.65 -9.89
CA GLN A 22 -3.91 -7.56 -10.74
C GLN A 22 -5.41 -7.29 -10.59
N ASP A 23 -6.20 -8.35 -10.48
CA ASP A 23 -7.65 -8.21 -10.29
C ASP A 23 -7.97 -7.55 -8.96
N ILE A 24 -7.25 -7.93 -7.90
CA ILE A 24 -7.42 -7.34 -6.58
C ILE A 24 -7.01 -5.85 -6.61
N ALA A 25 -5.93 -5.53 -7.31
CA ALA A 25 -5.49 -4.14 -7.42
C ALA A 25 -6.55 -3.29 -8.11
N LYS A 26 -7.19 -3.80 -9.15
CA LYS A 26 -8.28 -3.09 -9.84
C LYS A 26 -9.46 -2.87 -8.92
N LEU A 27 -9.82 -3.88 -8.14
CA LEU A 27 -10.93 -3.80 -7.21
C LEU A 27 -10.66 -2.72 -6.15
N ILE A 28 -9.44 -2.69 -5.61
CA ILE A 28 -9.06 -1.71 -4.61
C ILE A 28 -9.09 -0.30 -5.20
N LYS A 29 -8.60 -0.13 -6.42
CA LYS A 29 -8.65 1.17 -7.08
C LYS A 29 -10.08 1.66 -7.29
N ASN A 30 -10.98 0.76 -7.62
CA ASN A 30 -12.40 1.11 -7.73
C ASN A 30 -12.97 1.57 -6.41
N LEU A 31 -12.57 0.93 -5.31
CA LEU A 31 -13.00 1.33 -3.98
C LEU A 31 -12.45 2.70 -3.57
N GLN A 32 -11.29 3.07 -4.08
CA GLN A 32 -10.71 4.39 -3.79
C GLN A 32 -11.55 5.55 -4.34
N ASN A 33 -12.40 5.27 -5.31
CA ASN A 33 -13.31 6.28 -5.85
C ASN A 33 -14.54 6.49 -4.97
N THR A 34 -14.64 5.77 -3.86
CA THR A 34 -15.72 5.91 -2.89
C THR A 34 -15.17 6.62 -1.65
N GLU A 35 -16.02 6.77 -0.64
CA GLU A 35 -15.61 7.42 0.61
C GLU A 35 -14.93 6.46 1.58
N VAL A 36 -14.53 5.29 1.11
CA VAL A 36 -13.88 4.28 1.95
C VAL A 36 -12.39 4.59 2.06
N THR A 37 -11.88 4.61 3.29
CA THR A 37 -10.44 4.67 3.53
C THR A 37 -9.91 3.25 3.56
N ILE A 38 -8.87 3.00 2.76
CA ILE A 38 -8.29 1.67 2.65
C ILE A 38 -6.88 1.69 3.22
N ILE A 39 -6.63 0.82 4.19
CA ILE A 39 -5.31 0.64 4.81
C ILE A 39 -4.81 -0.75 4.42
N ILE A 40 -3.63 -0.81 3.83
CA ILE A 40 -3.06 -2.06 3.37
C ILE A 40 -1.71 -2.29 4.04
N ALA A 41 -1.58 -3.40 4.75
CA ALA A 41 -0.30 -3.85 5.28
C ALA A 41 0.26 -4.87 4.29
N GLU A 42 1.35 -4.54 3.61
CA GLU A 42 1.82 -5.33 2.48
C GLU A 42 3.34 -5.30 2.38
N GLN A 43 3.94 -6.43 2.06
CA GLN A 43 5.37 -6.54 1.80
C GLN A 43 5.68 -6.44 0.31
N ASN A 44 4.69 -6.62 -0.54
CA ASN A 44 4.86 -6.50 -1.98
C ASN A 44 4.85 -5.03 -2.39
N ILE A 45 6.04 -4.48 -2.59
CA ILE A 45 6.21 -3.07 -2.88
C ILE A 45 5.55 -2.67 -4.19
N ARG A 46 5.63 -3.53 -5.20
CA ARG A 46 5.01 -3.24 -6.50
C ARG A 46 3.51 -3.11 -6.38
N PHE A 47 2.91 -3.96 -5.56
CA PHE A 47 1.47 -3.90 -5.30
C PHE A 47 1.11 -2.58 -4.64
N CYS A 48 1.87 -2.18 -3.61
CA CYS A 48 1.65 -0.91 -2.93
C CYS A 48 1.81 0.27 -3.87
N PHE A 49 2.85 0.26 -4.71
CA PHE A 49 3.10 1.35 -5.65
C PHE A 49 1.99 1.47 -6.70
N ALA A 50 1.35 0.36 -7.03
CA ALA A 50 0.30 0.35 -8.05
C ALA A 50 -1.02 0.93 -7.53
N ILE A 51 -1.30 0.79 -6.23
CA ILE A 51 -2.62 1.10 -5.70
C ILE A 51 -2.67 2.18 -4.63
N ALA A 52 -1.56 2.43 -3.93
CA ALA A 52 -1.59 3.35 -2.80
C ALA A 52 -1.26 4.78 -3.22
N ASP A 53 -1.82 5.74 -2.48
CA ASP A 53 -1.50 7.15 -2.67
C ASP A 53 -0.41 7.58 -1.70
N ASN A 54 -0.44 7.04 -0.49
CA ASN A 54 0.51 7.35 0.58
C ASN A 54 1.08 6.06 1.13
N ALA A 55 2.26 6.15 1.73
CA ALA A 55 2.92 5.00 2.33
C ALA A 55 3.54 5.37 3.68
N ALA A 56 3.55 4.39 4.57
CA ALA A 56 4.29 4.48 5.81
C ALA A 56 5.14 3.21 5.93
N ILE A 57 6.39 3.37 6.30
CA ILE A 57 7.29 2.23 6.50
C ILE A 57 7.41 1.99 8.00
N ILE A 58 7.13 0.76 8.40
CA ILE A 58 7.21 0.37 9.80
C ILE A 58 8.40 -0.57 9.97
N ASP A 59 9.28 -0.22 10.90
CA ASP A 59 10.43 -1.03 11.24
C ASP A 59 10.47 -1.21 12.75
N LYS A 60 10.47 -2.47 13.19
CA LYS A 60 10.51 -2.82 14.61
C LYS A 60 9.40 -2.14 15.41
N GLY A 61 8.21 -2.08 14.83
CA GLY A 61 7.05 -1.52 15.51
C GLY A 61 6.98 0.00 15.51
N THR A 62 7.87 0.67 14.79
CA THR A 62 7.92 2.13 14.74
C THR A 62 7.81 2.61 13.31
N ILE A 63 7.03 3.66 13.09
CA ILE A 63 6.97 4.31 11.78
C ILE A 63 8.26 5.09 11.57
N VAL A 64 9.04 4.69 10.57
CA VAL A 64 10.34 5.32 10.29
C VAL A 64 10.28 6.21 9.05
N TYR A 65 9.21 6.16 8.29
CA TYR A 65 9.03 6.96 7.09
C TYR A 65 7.55 7.06 6.77
N GLU A 66 7.13 8.25 6.33
CA GLU A 66 5.75 8.46 5.92
C GLU A 66 5.72 9.56 4.87
N ASN A 67 5.18 9.24 3.70
CA ASN A 67 5.10 10.21 2.61
C ASN A 67 4.18 9.68 1.52
N THR A 68 3.99 10.47 0.47
CA THR A 68 3.24 10.01 -0.70
C THR A 68 4.03 8.94 -1.43
N ILE A 69 3.32 8.13 -2.21
CA ILE A 69 3.98 7.12 -3.06
C ILE A 69 4.90 7.78 -4.07
N SER A 70 4.48 8.93 -4.63
CA SER A 70 5.32 9.65 -5.60
C SER A 70 6.67 10.03 -5.00
N GLU A 71 6.68 10.52 -3.77
CA GLU A 71 7.92 10.90 -3.10
C GLU A 71 8.74 9.66 -2.73
N LEU A 72 8.09 8.60 -2.28
CA LEU A 72 8.79 7.38 -1.92
C LEU A 72 9.49 6.76 -3.12
N LYS A 73 8.86 6.76 -4.29
CA LYS A 73 9.48 6.23 -5.50
C LYS A 73 10.77 6.96 -5.87
N LYS A 74 10.87 8.23 -5.53
CA LYS A 74 12.06 9.04 -5.82
C LYS A 74 13.15 8.89 -4.75
N ASP A 75 12.79 8.38 -3.58
CA ASP A 75 13.70 8.30 -2.44
C ASP A 75 14.46 6.97 -2.46
N THR A 76 15.49 6.89 -3.31
CA THR A 76 16.26 5.66 -3.46
C THR A 76 16.98 5.24 -2.18
N LYS A 77 17.35 6.18 -1.34
CA LYS A 77 18.02 5.85 -0.07
C LYS A 77 17.08 5.09 0.86
N THR A 78 15.84 5.57 0.99
CA THR A 78 14.84 4.92 1.82
C THR A 78 14.47 3.56 1.26
N LEU A 79 14.30 3.46 -0.06
CA LEU A 79 13.98 2.21 -0.72
C LEU A 79 15.05 1.15 -0.46
N LYS A 80 16.33 1.53 -0.56
CA LYS A 80 17.41 0.61 -0.31
C LYS A 80 17.53 0.24 1.16
N LYS A 81 17.33 1.21 2.04
CA LYS A 81 17.53 1.00 3.48
C LYS A 81 16.47 0.08 4.08
N TYR A 82 15.21 0.28 3.73
CA TYR A 82 14.10 -0.41 4.39
C TYR A 82 13.42 -1.45 3.52
N LEU A 83 13.42 -1.29 2.21
CA LEU A 83 12.63 -2.12 1.31
C LEU A 83 13.49 -3.00 0.40
N ALA A 84 14.80 -2.82 0.41
CA ALA A 84 15.75 -3.64 -0.34
C ALA A 84 15.51 -3.66 -1.85
N VAL A 85 15.12 -2.54 -2.39
CA VAL A 85 14.89 -2.42 -3.84
C VAL A 85 15.80 -1.40 -4.48
#